data_a6a7d51110e24381a4c3cd61d7716461
#
_entry.id   a6a7d51110e24381a4c3cd61d7716461
#
_cell.length_a   1.000
_cell.length_b   1.000
_cell.length_c   1.000
_cell.angle_alpha   90.00
_cell.angle_beta   90.00
_cell.angle_gamma   90.00
#
_symmetry.space_group_name_H-M   'P 1'
#
loop_
_entity.id
_entity.type
_entity.pdbx_description
1 polymer ?
#
loop_
_entity_poly.entity_id
_entity_poly.type
_entity_poly.pdbx_seq_one_letter_code
_entity_poly.pdbx_strand_id
1 'polypeptide(L)'
;MKRLLITLIIILNSTSYLYAKEFIQFKYFDPKLKKEIQIAAQIYFPKKTQDKLPLIIAMHGSTRDTMKFKNGGKSNEFAKRIMKRGVREGYVVVVPDLFYKQKDVGKNKTQFPNGKVAIMKLRKMLMEDKRFDRNNFFFTGFSWGGETGLGFLNNSFKNVPRPYWKAIASAEPGCNRVPEPIKYDFPILIVKGEKSHYPPKPCIYYKDLINKKGNNASVEVISAANHFYSTDLKETKGVAINACSDNIAIKKIDGSWIRANGDPSTGKLKECWGSRVVSGKNYKKLNEAIDIIFKFFNKYKS
;
A
#
# COMPACT_ATOMS: atom_id res chain seq x y z
N MET A 1 30.02 -29.49 -56.86
CA MET A 1 30.04 -28.32 -55.96
C MET A 1 28.85 -28.44 -54.98
N LYS A 2 29.10 -28.89 -53.75
CA LYS A 2 28.07 -29.01 -52.69
C LYS A 2 28.04 -27.69 -51.90
N ARG A 3 26.91 -26.98 -51.94
CA ARG A 3 26.70 -25.78 -51.13
C ARG A 3 26.36 -26.19 -49.71
N LEU A 4 27.20 -25.80 -48.77
CA LEU A 4 27.03 -26.00 -47.34
C LEU A 4 26.07 -24.90 -46.84
N LEU A 5 24.85 -25.28 -46.41
CA LEU A 5 23.90 -24.36 -45.77
C LEU A 5 24.28 -24.28 -44.29
N ILE A 6 24.84 -23.12 -43.88
CA ILE A 6 25.08 -22.86 -42.47
C ILE A 6 23.80 -22.27 -41.89
N THR A 7 23.07 -23.06 -41.10
CA THR A 7 21.91 -22.64 -40.34
C THR A 7 22.41 -21.91 -39.09
N LEU A 8 22.32 -20.59 -39.05
CA LEU A 8 22.63 -19.78 -37.89
C LEU A 8 21.51 -19.94 -36.84
N ILE A 9 21.71 -20.76 -35.83
CA ILE A 9 20.80 -20.85 -34.68
C ILE A 9 21.06 -19.66 -33.77
N ILE A 10 20.19 -18.65 -33.88
CA ILE A 10 20.16 -17.53 -32.90
C ILE A 10 19.52 -18.07 -31.63
N ILE A 11 20.33 -18.44 -30.64
CA ILE A 11 19.87 -18.74 -29.30
C ILE A 11 19.50 -17.39 -28.67
N LEU A 12 18.23 -17.04 -28.71
CA LEU A 12 17.66 -15.98 -27.89
C LEU A 12 17.76 -16.40 -26.41
N ASN A 13 18.87 -16.04 -25.78
CA ASN A 13 18.99 -16.10 -24.34
C ASN A 13 17.94 -15.17 -23.75
N SER A 14 16.76 -15.71 -23.43
CA SER A 14 15.82 -15.05 -22.52
C SER A 14 16.47 -15.00 -21.14
N THR A 15 17.28 -13.98 -20.89
CA THR A 15 17.79 -13.67 -19.57
C THR A 15 16.60 -13.40 -18.68
N SER A 16 16.13 -14.40 -17.97
CA SER A 16 15.23 -14.23 -16.84
C SER A 16 15.91 -13.24 -15.91
N TYR A 17 15.29 -12.06 -15.75
CA TYR A 17 15.77 -11.00 -14.87
C TYR A 17 15.66 -11.47 -13.42
N LEU A 18 16.64 -12.24 -12.95
CA LEU A 18 16.75 -12.59 -11.54
C LEU A 18 17.25 -11.37 -10.79
N TYR A 19 16.34 -10.68 -10.12
CA TYR A 19 16.70 -9.64 -9.16
C TYR A 19 17.32 -10.29 -7.92
N ALA A 20 18.39 -9.71 -7.38
CA ALA A 20 18.88 -10.08 -6.06
C ALA A 20 17.76 -9.88 -5.04
N LYS A 21 17.55 -10.84 -4.15
CA LYS A 21 16.47 -10.81 -3.17
C LYS A 21 16.91 -11.38 -1.84
N GLU A 22 16.46 -10.74 -0.78
CA GLU A 22 16.68 -11.14 0.60
C GLU A 22 15.34 -11.37 1.29
N PHE A 23 15.30 -12.38 2.17
CA PHE A 23 14.13 -12.66 2.99
C PHE A 23 14.46 -12.31 4.44
N ILE A 24 13.60 -11.50 5.06
CA ILE A 24 13.70 -11.14 6.46
C ILE A 24 12.42 -11.53 7.19
N GLN A 25 12.55 -11.82 8.47
CA GLN A 25 11.42 -12.06 9.37
C GLN A 25 11.74 -11.51 10.76
N PHE A 26 10.72 -11.03 11.44
CA PHE A 26 10.87 -10.53 12.81
C PHE A 26 9.57 -10.69 13.59
N LYS A 27 9.69 -10.65 14.89
CA LYS A 27 8.57 -10.67 15.83
C LYS A 27 8.39 -9.32 16.46
N TYR A 28 7.15 -8.97 16.78
CA TYR A 28 6.83 -7.79 17.56
C TYR A 28 5.53 -8.00 18.33
N PHE A 29 5.37 -7.28 19.43
CA PHE A 29 4.11 -7.26 20.17
C PHE A 29 3.11 -6.37 19.44
N ASP A 30 1.97 -6.96 19.04
CA ASP A 30 0.89 -6.24 18.39
C ASP A 30 -0.08 -5.67 19.43
N PRO A 31 -0.19 -4.33 19.57
CA PRO A 31 -1.01 -3.72 20.59
C PRO A 31 -2.52 -3.89 20.38
N LYS A 32 -2.96 -4.16 19.13
CA LYS A 32 -4.36 -4.42 18.81
C LYS A 32 -4.75 -5.85 19.16
N LEU A 33 -3.89 -6.81 18.83
CA LEU A 33 -4.11 -8.23 19.07
C LEU A 33 -3.67 -8.67 20.48
N LYS A 34 -2.94 -7.81 21.21
CA LYS A 34 -2.39 -8.06 22.55
C LYS A 34 -1.54 -9.35 22.61
N LYS A 35 -0.79 -9.63 21.56
CA LYS A 35 0.09 -10.81 21.47
C LYS A 35 1.29 -10.55 20.57
N GLU A 36 2.33 -11.37 20.73
CA GLU A 36 3.44 -11.40 19.79
C GLU A 36 3.00 -12.02 18.46
N ILE A 37 3.34 -11.37 17.37
CA ILE A 37 3.13 -11.89 16.01
C ILE A 37 4.41 -11.85 15.20
N GLN A 38 4.51 -12.76 14.25
CA GLN A 38 5.63 -12.84 13.31
C GLN A 38 5.24 -12.25 11.97
N ILE A 39 6.12 -11.42 11.43
CA ILE A 39 6.02 -10.83 10.10
C ILE A 39 7.20 -11.29 9.26
N ALA A 40 6.99 -11.39 7.96
CA ALA A 40 8.05 -11.58 6.99
C ALA A 40 8.04 -10.46 5.95
N ALA A 41 9.17 -10.25 5.29
CA ALA A 41 9.24 -9.41 4.11
C ALA A 41 10.29 -9.97 3.12
N GLN A 42 10.00 -9.80 1.84
CA GLN A 42 10.95 -10.05 0.77
C GLN A 42 11.49 -8.72 0.26
N ILE A 43 12.79 -8.55 0.26
CA ILE A 43 13.50 -7.38 -0.26
C ILE A 43 13.97 -7.70 -1.67
N TYR A 44 13.74 -6.80 -2.61
CA TYR A 44 14.15 -6.90 -4.01
C TYR A 44 15.06 -5.73 -4.37
N PHE A 45 16.21 -6.02 -4.93
CA PHE A 45 17.21 -5.02 -5.27
C PHE A 45 17.21 -4.70 -6.76
N PRO A 46 17.45 -3.45 -7.16
CA PRO A 46 17.67 -3.09 -8.56
C PRO A 46 18.99 -3.69 -9.06
N LYS A 47 19.14 -3.84 -10.39
CA LYS A 47 20.40 -4.34 -10.98
C LYS A 47 21.55 -3.37 -10.84
N LYS A 48 21.27 -2.08 -11.00
CA LYS A 48 22.28 -1.04 -10.81
C LYS A 48 22.37 -0.70 -9.33
N THR A 49 23.54 -0.87 -8.77
CA THR A 49 23.85 -0.45 -7.39
C THR A 49 24.42 0.98 -7.43
N GLN A 50 23.96 1.79 -6.53
CA GLN A 50 24.52 3.09 -6.15
C GLN A 50 24.83 3.04 -4.66
N ASP A 51 25.60 3.97 -4.13
CA ASP A 51 26.06 3.90 -2.73
C ASP A 51 24.93 3.82 -1.72
N LYS A 52 23.81 4.50 -2.00
CA LYS A 52 22.62 4.45 -1.17
C LYS A 52 21.36 4.38 -2.04
N LEU A 53 20.53 3.39 -1.78
CA LEU A 53 19.38 3.09 -2.61
C LEU A 53 18.09 3.67 -2.02
N PRO A 54 17.25 4.34 -2.83
CA PRO A 54 15.89 4.70 -2.42
C PRO A 54 15.06 3.45 -2.24
N LEU A 55 14.12 3.48 -1.27
CA LEU A 55 13.38 2.29 -0.87
C LEU A 55 11.86 2.54 -0.86
N ILE A 56 11.11 1.58 -1.42
CA ILE A 56 9.66 1.54 -1.36
C ILE A 56 9.23 0.36 -0.49
N ILE A 57 8.39 0.59 0.53
CA ILE A 57 7.64 -0.47 1.19
C ILE A 57 6.28 -0.60 0.48
N ALA A 58 6.00 -1.78 -0.10
CA ALA A 58 4.80 -2.07 -0.88
C ALA A 58 3.91 -3.07 -0.13
N MET A 59 2.90 -2.57 0.59
CA MET A 59 2.04 -3.37 1.46
C MET A 59 0.84 -3.94 0.71
N HIS A 60 0.53 -5.22 0.97
CA HIS A 60 -0.67 -5.89 0.46
C HIS A 60 -1.98 -5.38 1.11
N GLY A 61 -3.11 -5.71 0.52
CA GLY A 61 -4.44 -5.52 1.09
C GLY A 61 -4.85 -6.67 2.03
N SER A 62 -6.14 -6.95 2.10
CA SER A 62 -6.66 -8.11 2.86
C SER A 62 -6.33 -9.45 2.20
N THR A 63 -6.02 -9.49 0.91
CA THR A 63 -5.67 -10.69 0.15
C THR A 63 -4.18 -10.76 -0.17
N ARG A 64 -3.63 -11.99 -0.32
CA ARG A 64 -2.23 -12.30 -0.59
C ARG A 64 -2.12 -13.52 -1.51
N ASP A 65 -2.85 -13.52 -2.59
CA ASP A 65 -3.16 -14.70 -3.41
C ASP A 65 -2.26 -14.85 -4.66
N THR A 66 -1.50 -13.82 -5.03
CA THR A 66 -0.85 -13.76 -6.33
C THR A 66 0.68 -13.89 -6.28
N MET A 67 1.29 -13.48 -5.18
CA MET A 67 2.74 -13.47 -5.01
C MET A 67 3.15 -14.37 -3.85
N LYS A 68 4.01 -15.34 -4.11
CA LYS A 68 4.56 -16.25 -3.09
C LYS A 68 6.06 -16.00 -2.95
N PHE A 69 6.55 -15.98 -1.71
CA PHE A 69 7.97 -15.95 -1.41
C PHE A 69 8.50 -17.37 -1.23
N LYS A 70 9.76 -17.59 -1.55
CA LYS A 70 10.39 -18.92 -1.43
C LYS A 70 10.23 -19.52 -0.02
N ASN A 71 10.24 -18.66 1.00
CA ASN A 71 10.19 -19.06 2.42
C ASN A 71 8.77 -19.03 3.01
N GLY A 72 7.72 -19.11 2.17
CA GLY A 72 6.32 -19.27 2.60
C GLY A 72 5.54 -17.98 2.83
N GLY A 73 6.15 -16.82 2.70
CA GLY A 73 5.43 -15.54 2.72
C GLY A 73 4.63 -15.30 1.45
N LYS A 74 3.63 -14.39 1.53
CA LYS A 74 2.71 -14.12 0.41
C LYS A 74 2.42 -12.62 0.29
N SER A 75 2.04 -12.20 -0.92
CA SER A 75 1.51 -10.87 -1.19
C SER A 75 0.54 -10.88 -2.38
N ASN A 76 0.05 -9.71 -2.77
CA ASN A 76 -0.92 -9.56 -3.84
C ASN A 76 -0.29 -9.04 -5.15
N GLU A 77 -1.08 -8.98 -6.21
CA GLU A 77 -0.64 -8.52 -7.53
C GLU A 77 -0.22 -7.05 -7.53
N PHE A 78 -0.85 -6.20 -6.71
CA PHE A 78 -0.44 -4.80 -6.55
C PHE A 78 1.03 -4.71 -6.11
N ALA A 79 1.37 -5.34 -5.00
CA ALA A 79 2.75 -5.33 -4.48
C ALA A 79 3.74 -5.96 -5.47
N LYS A 80 3.33 -7.02 -6.19
CA LYS A 80 4.13 -7.65 -7.25
C LYS A 80 4.44 -6.69 -8.41
N ARG A 81 3.47 -5.86 -8.82
CA ARG A 81 3.68 -4.87 -9.90
C ARG A 81 4.50 -3.68 -9.42
N ILE A 82 4.25 -3.18 -8.21
CA ILE A 82 5.11 -2.17 -7.58
C ILE A 82 6.55 -2.67 -7.51
N MET A 83 6.75 -3.93 -7.09
CA MET A 83 8.10 -4.54 -7.06
C MET A 83 8.75 -4.53 -8.44
N LYS A 84 8.07 -5.07 -9.45
CA LYS A 84 8.62 -5.15 -10.81
C LYS A 84 8.97 -3.78 -11.39
N ARG A 85 8.11 -2.79 -11.18
CA ARG A 85 8.34 -1.42 -11.64
C ARG A 85 9.44 -0.73 -10.84
N GLY A 86 9.40 -0.82 -9.51
CA GLY A 86 10.34 -0.16 -8.62
C GLY A 86 11.78 -0.59 -8.83
N VAL A 87 12.05 -1.90 -8.90
CA VAL A 87 13.43 -2.37 -9.14
C VAL A 87 13.95 -1.97 -10.52
N ARG A 88 13.09 -1.87 -11.53
CA ARG A 88 13.45 -1.37 -12.85
C ARG A 88 13.81 0.12 -12.82
N GLU A 89 13.16 0.90 -11.96
CA GLU A 89 13.40 2.33 -11.78
C GLU A 89 14.44 2.67 -10.71
N GLY A 90 15.19 1.66 -10.24
CA GLY A 90 16.31 1.85 -9.32
C GLY A 90 15.93 1.96 -7.85
N TYR A 91 14.71 1.54 -7.46
CA TYR A 91 14.33 1.42 -6.06
C TYR A 91 14.63 0.03 -5.51
N VAL A 92 15.03 -0.05 -4.26
CA VAL A 92 14.81 -1.26 -3.48
C VAL A 92 13.31 -1.35 -3.17
N VAL A 93 12.73 -2.52 -3.36
CA VAL A 93 11.31 -2.72 -3.01
C VAL A 93 11.19 -3.80 -1.95
N VAL A 94 10.63 -3.42 -0.81
CA VAL A 94 10.33 -4.31 0.31
C VAL A 94 8.85 -4.66 0.28
N VAL A 95 8.56 -5.95 0.16
CA VAL A 95 7.19 -6.47 0.12
C VAL A 95 6.92 -7.24 1.41
N PRO A 96 6.23 -6.65 2.40
CA PRO A 96 5.91 -7.33 3.64
C PRO A 96 4.72 -8.29 3.48
N ASP A 97 4.73 -9.35 4.28
CA ASP A 97 3.60 -10.21 4.58
C ASP A 97 3.23 -10.06 6.07
N LEU A 98 2.22 -9.25 6.34
CA LEU A 98 1.78 -8.97 7.70
C LEU A 98 0.95 -10.11 8.32
N PHE A 99 0.55 -11.09 7.50
CA PHE A 99 -0.18 -12.29 7.95
C PHE A 99 0.69 -13.55 7.93
N TYR A 100 2.02 -13.37 7.92
CA TYR A 100 2.97 -14.50 7.84
C TYR A 100 2.73 -15.50 8.96
N LYS A 101 2.63 -16.78 8.60
CA LYS A 101 2.28 -17.89 9.52
C LYS A 101 0.93 -17.77 10.24
N GLN A 102 0.07 -16.81 9.87
CA GLN A 102 -1.28 -16.70 10.40
C GLN A 102 -2.27 -17.35 9.44
N LYS A 103 -3.11 -18.25 9.96
CA LYS A 103 -4.17 -18.91 9.18
C LYS A 103 -5.42 -18.00 9.12
N ASP A 104 -6.10 -18.00 7.98
CA ASP A 104 -7.43 -17.40 7.74
C ASP A 104 -7.63 -15.92 8.11
N VAL A 105 -6.55 -15.18 8.39
CA VAL A 105 -6.63 -13.77 8.82
C VAL A 105 -7.33 -12.89 7.77
N GLY A 106 -7.15 -13.16 6.48
CA GLY A 106 -7.74 -12.38 5.40
C GLY A 106 -9.27 -12.30 5.40
N LYS A 107 -9.94 -13.23 6.08
CA LYS A 107 -11.42 -13.33 6.16
C LYS A 107 -12.03 -12.52 7.31
N ASN A 108 -11.25 -12.23 8.35
CA ASN A 108 -11.74 -11.55 9.54
C ASN A 108 -10.89 -10.34 9.90
N LYS A 109 -11.38 -9.13 9.63
CA LYS A 109 -10.69 -7.87 9.90
C LYS A 109 -10.34 -7.62 11.37
N THR A 110 -11.04 -8.27 12.32
CA THR A 110 -10.72 -8.15 13.74
C THR A 110 -9.37 -8.79 14.06
N GLN A 111 -8.99 -9.82 13.30
CA GLN A 111 -7.73 -10.54 13.44
C GLN A 111 -6.55 -9.87 12.69
N PHE A 112 -6.80 -8.79 11.96
CA PHE A 112 -5.71 -8.08 11.28
C PHE A 112 -4.79 -7.44 12.31
N PRO A 113 -3.47 -7.58 12.17
CA PRO A 113 -2.53 -6.87 13.02
C PRO A 113 -2.66 -5.35 12.85
N ASN A 114 -2.04 -4.61 13.75
CA ASN A 114 -1.92 -3.17 13.59
C ASN A 114 -0.90 -2.85 12.49
N GLY A 115 -1.38 -2.63 11.27
CA GLY A 115 -0.54 -2.39 10.09
C GLY A 115 0.45 -1.23 10.28
N LYS A 116 0.03 -0.15 10.96
CA LYS A 116 0.90 1.00 11.23
C LYS A 116 2.11 0.60 12.09
N VAL A 117 1.86 -0.08 13.21
CA VAL A 117 2.92 -0.51 14.13
C VAL A 117 3.86 -1.48 13.41
N ALA A 118 3.31 -2.46 12.69
CA ALA A 118 4.08 -3.43 11.93
C ALA A 118 5.03 -2.77 10.92
N ILE A 119 4.50 -1.87 10.09
CA ILE A 119 5.29 -1.18 9.06
C ILE A 119 6.32 -0.24 9.67
N MET A 120 6.00 0.45 10.78
CA MET A 120 6.99 1.29 11.46
C MET A 120 8.12 0.49 12.09
N LYS A 121 7.85 -0.71 12.63
CA LYS A 121 8.90 -1.63 13.10
C LYS A 121 9.77 -2.11 11.94
N LEU A 122 9.17 -2.53 10.83
CA LEU A 122 9.89 -2.90 9.62
C LEU A 122 10.76 -1.73 9.13
N ARG A 123 10.19 -0.52 9.01
CA ARG A 123 10.92 0.67 8.60
C ARG A 123 12.12 0.97 9.50
N LYS A 124 11.96 0.87 10.83
CA LYS A 124 13.05 1.07 11.78
C LYS A 124 14.21 0.12 11.49
N MET A 125 13.94 -1.19 11.31
CA MET A 125 14.97 -2.17 10.96
C MET A 125 15.68 -1.82 9.64
N LEU A 126 14.92 -1.43 8.61
CA LEU A 126 15.49 -1.06 7.32
C LEU A 126 16.34 0.22 7.38
N MET A 127 16.04 1.14 8.28
CA MET A 127 16.86 2.36 8.49
C MET A 127 18.23 2.08 9.11
N GLU A 128 18.42 0.92 9.73
CA GLU A 128 19.71 0.50 10.28
C GLU A 128 20.65 -0.04 9.20
N ASP A 129 20.12 -0.45 8.05
CA ASP A 129 20.89 -0.95 6.92
C ASP A 129 21.52 0.23 6.12
N LYS A 130 22.85 0.25 6.04
CA LYS A 130 23.61 1.31 5.40
C LYS A 130 23.43 1.38 3.87
N ARG A 131 22.93 0.31 3.25
CA ARG A 131 22.65 0.23 1.81
C ARG A 131 21.48 1.13 1.39
N PHE A 132 20.62 1.53 2.33
CA PHE A 132 19.40 2.29 2.03
C PHE A 132 19.58 3.77 2.34
N ASP A 133 19.06 4.61 1.46
CA ASP A 133 18.99 6.05 1.69
C ASP A 133 17.84 6.38 2.65
N ARG A 134 18.18 6.71 3.88
CA ARG A 134 17.23 7.03 4.95
C ARG A 134 16.30 8.20 4.62
N ASN A 135 16.71 9.08 3.72
CA ASN A 135 15.94 10.25 3.28
C ASN A 135 15.01 9.94 2.09
N ASN A 136 15.12 8.76 1.48
CA ASN A 136 14.36 8.33 0.32
C ASN A 136 13.54 7.06 0.62
N PHE A 137 12.80 7.04 1.74
CA PHE A 137 11.87 5.97 2.08
C PHE A 137 10.46 6.34 1.67
N PHE A 138 9.88 5.54 0.79
CA PHE A 138 8.53 5.67 0.26
C PHE A 138 7.62 4.57 0.80
N PHE A 139 6.35 4.86 0.93
CA PHE A 139 5.36 3.85 1.29
C PHE A 139 4.22 3.83 0.27
N THR A 140 3.80 2.62 -0.10
CA THR A 140 2.53 2.41 -0.82
C THR A 140 1.84 1.15 -0.31
N GLY A 141 0.52 1.16 -0.35
CA GLY A 141 -0.26 0.00 0.04
C GLY A 141 -1.62 0.00 -0.66
N PHE A 142 -2.18 -1.19 -0.81
CA PHE A 142 -3.45 -1.42 -1.47
C PHE A 142 -4.56 -1.75 -0.48
N SER A 143 -5.76 -1.16 -0.61
CA SER A 143 -6.91 -1.43 0.24
C SER A 143 -6.56 -1.24 1.73
N TRP A 144 -6.55 -2.29 2.55
CA TRP A 144 -6.07 -2.22 3.94
C TRP A 144 -4.65 -1.65 4.05
N GLY A 145 -3.76 -1.97 3.11
CA GLY A 145 -2.43 -1.34 3.02
C GLY A 145 -2.53 0.16 2.73
N GLY A 146 -3.47 0.59 1.91
CA GLY A 146 -3.77 2.00 1.67
C GLY A 146 -4.32 2.70 2.91
N GLU A 147 -5.23 2.05 3.65
CA GLU A 147 -5.72 2.54 4.96
C GLU A 147 -4.57 2.66 5.97
N THR A 148 -3.60 1.74 5.93
CA THR A 148 -2.39 1.81 6.76
C THR A 148 -1.57 3.06 6.42
N GLY A 149 -1.42 3.40 5.13
CA GLY A 149 -0.74 4.61 4.67
C GLY A 149 -1.39 5.88 5.21
N LEU A 150 -2.72 5.99 5.12
CA LEU A 150 -3.47 7.10 5.71
C LEU A 150 -3.37 7.10 7.24
N GLY A 151 -3.21 5.94 7.83
CA GLY A 151 -3.03 5.77 9.26
C GLY A 151 -1.76 6.43 9.82
N PHE A 152 -0.73 6.70 9.00
CA PHE A 152 0.46 7.43 9.42
C PHE A 152 0.19 8.93 9.68
N LEU A 153 -0.96 9.46 9.29
CA LEU A 153 -1.40 10.81 9.62
C LEU A 153 -1.91 10.98 11.05
N ASN A 154 -1.85 9.93 11.83
CA ASN A 154 -2.30 9.94 13.20
C ASN A 154 -1.15 10.33 14.16
N ASN A 155 -1.52 10.93 15.29
CA ASN A 155 -0.60 11.47 16.29
C ASN A 155 0.30 10.44 16.99
N SER A 156 -0.01 9.14 16.89
CA SER A 156 0.76 8.05 17.53
C SER A 156 2.23 7.98 17.08
N PHE A 157 2.61 8.75 16.09
CA PHE A 157 3.97 8.74 15.51
C PHE A 157 4.70 10.08 15.64
N LYS A 158 4.21 11.01 16.47
CA LYS A 158 4.90 12.29 16.72
C LYS A 158 6.36 12.16 17.11
N ASN A 159 6.68 11.10 17.86
CA ASN A 159 8.01 10.89 18.44
C ASN A 159 8.94 10.04 17.55
N VAL A 160 8.56 9.70 16.33
CA VAL A 160 9.45 9.01 15.41
C VAL A 160 10.39 10.01 14.76
N PRO A 161 11.71 9.75 14.68
CA PRO A 161 12.65 10.65 14.02
C PRO A 161 12.22 11.00 12.59
N ARG A 162 12.26 12.26 12.23
CA ARG A 162 12.00 12.73 10.86
C ARG A 162 13.27 12.59 9.99
N PRO A 163 13.11 12.41 8.66
CA PRO A 163 11.84 12.31 7.93
C PRO A 163 11.20 10.94 8.10
N TYR A 164 9.87 10.92 8.28
CA TYR A 164 9.09 9.67 8.33
C TYR A 164 9.09 8.94 7.00
N TRP A 165 8.65 9.67 5.98
CA TRP A 165 8.51 9.19 4.63
C TRP A 165 8.93 10.29 3.66
N LYS A 166 9.51 9.90 2.54
CA LYS A 166 9.74 10.85 1.45
C LYS A 166 8.42 11.20 0.75
N ALA A 167 7.57 10.20 0.55
CA ALA A 167 6.20 10.34 0.09
C ALA A 167 5.38 9.08 0.42
N ILE A 168 4.06 9.22 0.50
CA ILE A 168 3.10 8.11 0.67
C ILE A 168 2.12 8.10 -0.48
N ALA A 169 1.90 6.92 -1.08
CA ALA A 169 0.83 6.69 -2.05
C ALA A 169 -0.12 5.60 -1.56
N SER A 170 -1.34 5.96 -1.21
CA SER A 170 -2.39 5.05 -0.74
C SER A 170 -3.30 4.65 -1.88
N ALA A 171 -3.27 3.39 -2.31
CA ALA A 171 -4.10 2.86 -3.39
C ALA A 171 -5.36 2.20 -2.82
N GLU A 172 -6.52 2.64 -3.30
CA GLU A 172 -7.84 2.10 -2.92
C GLU A 172 -8.13 2.05 -1.41
N PRO A 173 -7.75 3.05 -0.60
CA PRO A 173 -8.12 3.07 0.81
C PRO A 173 -9.63 3.26 0.98
N GLY A 174 -10.17 2.80 2.11
CA GLY A 174 -11.47 3.22 2.59
C GLY A 174 -11.34 4.53 3.37
N CYS A 175 -11.88 5.63 2.84
CA CYS A 175 -11.77 6.96 3.48
C CYS A 175 -12.99 7.32 4.35
N ASN A 176 -13.95 6.41 4.50
CA ASN A 176 -15.13 6.65 5.33
C ASN A 176 -14.80 6.67 6.84
N ARG A 177 -13.68 6.06 7.22
CA ARG A 177 -13.16 6.02 8.59
C ARG A 177 -11.68 6.36 8.55
N VAL A 178 -11.34 7.52 9.03
CA VAL A 178 -9.98 8.06 8.90
C VAL A 178 -9.49 8.62 10.23
N PRO A 179 -8.17 8.68 10.46
CA PRO A 179 -7.64 9.41 11.60
C PRO A 179 -7.77 10.92 11.39
N GLU A 180 -7.90 11.67 12.46
CA GLU A 180 -7.72 13.14 12.41
C GLU A 180 -6.30 13.43 11.93
N PRO A 181 -6.13 14.17 10.81
CA PRO A 181 -4.81 14.46 10.29
C PRO A 181 -4.09 15.48 11.17
N ILE A 182 -2.80 15.25 11.39
CA ILE A 182 -1.89 16.24 11.94
C ILE A 182 -0.96 16.75 10.83
N LYS A 183 -0.20 17.80 11.09
CA LYS A 183 0.78 18.29 10.11
C LYS A 183 1.97 17.34 10.02
N TYR A 184 2.35 16.99 8.78
CA TYR A 184 3.54 16.23 8.40
C TYR A 184 4.29 16.94 7.28
N ASP A 185 5.57 16.58 7.10
CA ASP A 185 6.43 17.20 6.10
C ASP A 185 6.61 16.33 4.86
N PHE A 186 5.65 15.45 4.57
CA PHE A 186 5.70 14.59 3.39
C PHE A 186 4.40 14.66 2.57
N PRO A 187 4.52 14.58 1.23
CA PRO A 187 3.37 14.58 0.36
C PRO A 187 2.62 13.25 0.38
N ILE A 188 1.31 13.32 0.12
CA ILE A 188 0.40 12.18 0.15
C ILE A 188 -0.39 12.12 -1.16
N LEU A 189 -0.39 10.96 -1.80
CA LEU A 189 -1.25 10.65 -2.92
C LEU A 189 -2.28 9.59 -2.51
N ILE A 190 -3.55 9.81 -2.85
CA ILE A 190 -4.62 8.82 -2.76
C ILE A 190 -5.03 8.45 -4.19
N VAL A 191 -4.99 7.17 -4.53
CA VAL A 191 -5.43 6.68 -5.86
C VAL A 191 -6.70 5.87 -5.68
N LYS A 192 -7.77 6.26 -6.40
CA LYS A 192 -9.11 5.68 -6.28
C LYS A 192 -9.69 5.28 -7.63
N GLY A 193 -10.39 4.16 -7.67
CA GLY A 193 -11.27 3.84 -8.80
C GLY A 193 -12.61 4.57 -8.67
N GLU A 194 -13.07 5.16 -9.77
CA GLU A 194 -14.36 5.87 -9.85
C GLU A 194 -15.53 4.99 -9.40
N LYS A 195 -15.52 3.72 -9.80
CA LYS A 195 -16.57 2.72 -9.49
C LYS A 195 -16.20 1.78 -8.34
N SER A 196 -15.29 2.21 -7.45
CA SER A 196 -14.93 1.42 -6.27
C SER A 196 -16.11 1.26 -5.31
N HIS A 197 -16.19 0.12 -4.64
CA HIS A 197 -17.17 -0.07 -3.56
C HIS A 197 -16.87 0.79 -2.31
N TYR A 198 -15.72 1.43 -2.26
CA TYR A 198 -15.41 2.58 -1.42
C TYR A 198 -15.33 3.80 -2.35
N PRO A 199 -16.38 4.63 -2.48
CA PRO A 199 -16.41 5.71 -3.47
C PRO A 199 -15.28 6.74 -3.27
N PRO A 200 -14.90 7.49 -4.32
CA PRO A 200 -13.83 8.50 -4.22
C PRO A 200 -14.17 9.69 -3.31
N LYS A 201 -15.45 10.08 -3.23
CA LYS A 201 -15.90 11.30 -2.56
C LYS A 201 -15.44 11.43 -1.10
N PRO A 202 -15.49 10.38 -0.23
CA PRO A 202 -14.88 10.42 1.09
C PRO A 202 -13.38 10.71 1.09
N CYS A 203 -12.66 10.19 0.10
CA CYS A 203 -11.22 10.43 -0.02
C CYS A 203 -10.91 11.87 -0.47
N ILE A 204 -11.73 12.44 -1.36
CA ILE A 204 -11.63 13.85 -1.77
C ILE A 204 -11.86 14.74 -0.56
N TYR A 205 -12.93 14.50 0.20
CA TYR A 205 -13.20 15.23 1.44
C TYR A 205 -12.03 15.11 2.44
N TYR A 206 -11.52 13.90 2.64
CA TYR A 206 -10.40 13.68 3.55
C TYR A 206 -9.12 14.38 3.10
N LYS A 207 -8.84 14.40 1.80
CA LYS A 207 -7.73 15.19 1.22
C LYS A 207 -7.84 16.68 1.60
N ASP A 208 -9.04 17.26 1.56
CA ASP A 208 -9.25 18.64 1.93
C ASP A 208 -8.98 18.89 3.43
N LEU A 209 -9.38 17.94 4.30
CA LEU A 209 -9.04 18.00 5.73
C LEU A 209 -7.52 17.90 5.96
N ILE A 210 -6.83 17.04 5.23
CA ILE A 210 -5.36 16.91 5.30
C ILE A 210 -4.70 18.22 4.91
N ASN A 211 -5.12 18.82 3.80
CA ASN A 211 -4.56 20.08 3.29
C ASN A 211 -4.87 21.25 4.21
N LYS A 212 -6.06 21.30 4.82
CA LYS A 212 -6.44 22.31 5.83
C LYS A 212 -5.51 22.30 7.05
N LYS A 213 -4.86 21.17 7.35
CA LYS A 213 -3.83 21.06 8.41
C LYS A 213 -2.42 21.46 7.93
N GLY A 214 -2.28 22.03 6.73
CA GLY A 214 -1.03 22.47 6.15
C GLY A 214 -0.18 21.33 5.52
N ASN A 215 -0.79 20.19 5.21
CA ASN A 215 -0.14 19.11 4.48
C ASN A 215 -0.32 19.26 2.96
N ASN A 216 0.37 18.43 2.19
CA ASN A 216 0.26 18.36 0.73
C ASN A 216 -0.32 16.99 0.33
N ALA A 217 -1.64 16.95 0.14
CA ALA A 217 -2.34 15.74 -0.30
C ALA A 217 -3.05 15.96 -1.63
N SER A 218 -3.05 14.92 -2.47
CA SER A 218 -3.79 14.86 -3.74
C SER A 218 -4.59 13.56 -3.83
N VAL A 219 -5.64 13.59 -4.67
CA VAL A 219 -6.45 12.42 -5.03
C VAL A 219 -6.47 12.30 -6.54
N GLU A 220 -6.11 11.13 -7.04
CA GLU A 220 -6.27 10.76 -8.45
C GLU A 220 -7.38 9.72 -8.57
N VAL A 221 -8.37 10.01 -9.40
CA VAL A 221 -9.52 9.13 -9.65
C VAL A 221 -9.38 8.49 -11.01
N ILE A 222 -9.28 7.17 -11.05
CA ILE A 222 -9.16 6.40 -12.29
C ILE A 222 -10.55 6.13 -12.84
N SER A 223 -10.85 6.70 -13.98
CA SER A 223 -12.15 6.55 -14.66
C SER A 223 -12.47 5.09 -14.97
N ALA A 224 -13.73 4.70 -14.81
CA ALA A 224 -14.26 3.37 -15.01
C ALA A 224 -13.55 2.24 -14.22
N ALA A 225 -12.64 2.57 -13.30
CA ALA A 225 -12.04 1.57 -12.44
C ALA A 225 -12.95 1.26 -11.25
N ASN A 226 -13.12 -0.03 -10.97
CA ASN A 226 -13.69 -0.50 -9.72
C ASN A 226 -12.59 -0.48 -8.62
N HIS A 227 -12.65 -1.36 -7.62
CA HIS A 227 -11.54 -1.51 -6.66
C HIS A 227 -10.26 -2.07 -7.34
N PHE A 228 -10.02 -1.80 -8.64
CA PHE A 228 -8.99 -2.31 -9.56
C PHE A 228 -8.25 -3.54 -9.02
N TYR A 229 -9.04 -4.55 -8.74
CA TYR A 229 -8.71 -5.68 -7.90
C TYR A 229 -7.47 -6.41 -8.41
N SER A 230 -6.56 -6.66 -7.50
CA SER A 230 -5.26 -7.27 -7.78
C SER A 230 -5.24 -8.78 -7.58
N THR A 231 -6.39 -9.42 -7.46
CA THR A 231 -6.52 -10.88 -7.29
C THR A 231 -6.86 -11.56 -8.61
N ASP A 232 -6.63 -12.87 -8.67
CA ASP A 232 -7.08 -13.71 -9.80
C ASP A 232 -8.55 -14.12 -9.69
N LEU A 233 -9.25 -13.69 -8.65
CA LEU A 233 -10.66 -13.98 -8.46
C LEU A 233 -11.52 -13.34 -9.56
N LYS A 234 -12.55 -14.06 -9.98
CA LYS A 234 -13.64 -13.52 -10.78
C LYS A 234 -14.33 -12.40 -9.99
N GLU A 235 -15.21 -11.67 -10.65
CA GLU A 235 -16.00 -10.61 -10.04
C GLU A 235 -16.56 -11.01 -8.66
N THR A 236 -16.28 -10.19 -7.66
CA THR A 236 -16.84 -10.35 -6.31
C THR A 236 -17.82 -9.21 -6.04
N LYS A 237 -18.99 -9.55 -5.52
CA LYS A 237 -19.95 -8.57 -5.02
C LYS A 237 -19.51 -8.15 -3.62
N GLY A 238 -19.15 -6.90 -3.45
CA GLY A 238 -18.76 -6.30 -2.17
C GLY A 238 -19.91 -5.51 -1.55
N VAL A 239 -19.91 -5.34 -0.22
CA VAL A 239 -20.74 -4.35 0.45
C VAL A 239 -20.11 -2.98 0.21
N ALA A 240 -20.86 -2.08 -0.39
CA ALA A 240 -20.43 -0.70 -0.54
C ALA A 240 -20.65 0.07 0.76
N ILE A 241 -19.73 0.95 1.10
CA ILE A 241 -19.90 1.94 2.15
C ILE A 241 -19.98 3.29 1.41
N ASN A 242 -21.13 3.61 0.86
CA ASN A 242 -21.34 4.74 -0.02
C ASN A 242 -22.45 5.71 0.43
N ALA A 243 -23.24 5.36 1.44
CA ALA A 243 -24.34 6.20 1.89
C ALA A 243 -23.89 7.45 2.67
N CYS A 244 -22.69 7.46 3.25
CA CYS A 244 -22.18 8.59 4.04
C CYS A 244 -20.95 9.23 3.39
N SER A 245 -20.99 9.46 2.10
CA SER A 245 -19.83 9.95 1.36
C SER A 245 -19.38 11.36 1.77
N ASP A 246 -20.27 12.18 2.33
CA ASP A 246 -20.02 13.56 2.75
C ASP A 246 -19.85 13.72 4.26
N ASN A 247 -20.12 12.66 5.03
CA ASN A 247 -20.11 12.69 6.48
C ASN A 247 -19.28 11.54 7.04
N ILE A 248 -17.99 11.55 6.73
CA ILE A 248 -17.02 10.53 7.14
C ILE A 248 -16.82 10.52 8.66
N ALA A 249 -16.42 9.37 9.21
CA ALA A 249 -16.06 9.24 10.61
C ALA A 249 -14.56 9.52 10.81
N ILE A 250 -14.25 10.43 11.71
CA ILE A 250 -12.89 10.90 12.01
C ILE A 250 -12.53 10.46 13.42
N LYS A 251 -11.45 9.70 13.55
CA LYS A 251 -10.90 9.31 14.84
C LYS A 251 -10.01 10.43 15.37
N LYS A 252 -10.41 11.03 16.45
CA LYS A 252 -9.67 12.08 17.15
C LYS A 252 -8.39 11.55 17.80
N ILE A 253 -7.53 12.45 18.20
CA ILE A 253 -6.26 12.15 18.88
C ILE A 253 -6.49 11.47 20.23
N ASP A 254 -7.55 11.85 20.95
CA ASP A 254 -7.96 11.25 22.23
C ASP A 254 -8.61 9.87 22.09
N GLY A 255 -8.80 9.40 20.85
CA GLY A 255 -9.39 8.12 20.53
C GLY A 255 -10.90 8.14 20.31
N SER A 256 -11.59 9.24 20.58
CA SER A 256 -13.01 9.43 20.30
C SER A 256 -13.27 9.48 18.79
N TRP A 257 -14.53 9.36 18.40
CA TRP A 257 -14.95 9.44 17.01
C TRP A 257 -15.98 10.56 16.85
N ILE A 258 -15.82 11.34 15.81
CA ILE A 258 -16.81 12.34 15.37
C ILE A 258 -17.15 12.12 13.90
N ARG A 259 -18.28 12.64 13.47
CA ARG A 259 -18.61 12.81 12.06
C ARG A 259 -17.96 14.08 11.52
N ALA A 260 -17.87 14.17 10.20
CA ALA A 260 -17.34 15.37 9.53
C ALA A 260 -18.14 16.64 9.83
N ASN A 261 -19.45 16.52 10.11
CA ASN A 261 -20.33 17.60 10.53
C ASN A 261 -20.22 17.95 12.05
N GLY A 262 -19.36 17.25 12.79
CA GLY A 262 -19.16 17.46 14.23
C GLY A 262 -19.94 16.54 15.15
N ASP A 263 -20.93 15.79 14.64
CA ASP A 263 -21.74 14.90 15.47
C ASP A 263 -20.89 13.77 16.10
N PRO A 264 -21.24 13.34 17.32
CA PRO A 264 -20.62 12.16 17.92
C PRO A 264 -20.79 10.91 17.04
N SER A 265 -19.77 10.04 17.03
CA SER A 265 -19.79 8.79 16.28
C SER A 265 -19.19 7.65 17.10
N THR A 266 -19.64 6.43 16.85
CA THR A 266 -19.00 5.23 17.38
C THR A 266 -17.86 4.73 16.47
N GLY A 267 -17.67 5.36 15.29
CA GLY A 267 -16.81 4.87 14.23
C GLY A 267 -17.35 3.60 13.56
N LYS A 268 -18.52 3.07 13.95
CA LYS A 268 -19.24 2.02 13.24
C LYS A 268 -20.11 2.69 12.16
N LEU A 269 -19.96 2.26 10.91
CA LEU A 269 -20.60 2.90 9.76
C LEU A 269 -21.69 2.01 9.17
N LYS A 270 -22.47 1.31 10.01
CA LYS A 270 -23.54 0.43 9.54
C LYS A 270 -24.60 1.20 8.75
N GLU A 271 -24.91 2.40 9.21
CA GLU A 271 -25.82 3.34 8.56
C GLU A 271 -25.34 3.84 7.19
N CYS A 272 -24.04 3.70 6.95
CA CYS A 272 -23.43 4.09 5.67
C CYS A 272 -23.34 2.94 4.67
N TRP A 273 -23.81 1.76 5.03
CA TRP A 273 -23.78 0.62 4.13
C TRP A 273 -24.89 0.79 3.09
N GLY A 274 -24.47 0.80 1.84
CA GLY A 274 -25.34 1.03 0.69
C GLY A 274 -25.34 -0.13 -0.29
N SER A 275 -25.64 0.19 -1.55
CA SER A 275 -25.74 -0.77 -2.64
C SER A 275 -24.45 -1.57 -2.83
N ARG A 276 -24.62 -2.79 -3.28
CA ARG A 276 -23.50 -3.64 -3.69
C ARG A 276 -22.95 -3.16 -5.02
N VAL A 277 -21.65 -3.09 -5.13
CA VAL A 277 -20.94 -2.89 -6.40
C VAL A 277 -20.11 -4.12 -6.72
N VAL A 278 -19.93 -4.36 -8.00
CA VAL A 278 -19.09 -5.45 -8.48
C VAL A 278 -17.65 -4.97 -8.49
N SER A 279 -16.77 -5.79 -7.97
CA SER A 279 -15.32 -5.55 -8.03
C SER A 279 -14.64 -6.82 -8.52
N GLY A 280 -13.78 -6.71 -9.50
CA GLY A 280 -13.10 -7.83 -10.10
C GLY A 280 -11.75 -7.44 -10.69
N LYS A 281 -11.05 -8.42 -11.21
CA LYS A 281 -9.74 -8.27 -11.83
C LYS A 281 -9.77 -7.22 -12.95
N ASN A 282 -8.92 -6.21 -12.85
CA ASN A 282 -8.71 -5.22 -13.88
C ASN A 282 -7.24 -4.75 -13.93
N TYR A 283 -6.42 -5.53 -14.59
CA TYR A 283 -4.99 -5.27 -14.65
C TYR A 283 -4.60 -4.03 -15.48
N LYS A 284 -5.44 -3.61 -16.42
CA LYS A 284 -5.22 -2.35 -17.16
C LYS A 284 -5.32 -1.17 -16.20
N LYS A 285 -6.38 -1.13 -15.39
CA LYS A 285 -6.60 -0.08 -14.39
C LYS A 285 -5.61 -0.16 -13.22
N LEU A 286 -5.18 -1.36 -12.84
CA LEU A 286 -4.12 -1.54 -11.87
C LEU A 286 -2.78 -0.97 -12.38
N ASN A 287 -2.43 -1.17 -13.66
CA ASN A 287 -1.22 -0.58 -14.23
C ASN A 287 -1.32 0.95 -14.28
N GLU A 288 -2.46 1.51 -14.64
CA GLU A 288 -2.72 2.95 -14.61
C GLU A 288 -2.49 3.53 -13.20
N ALA A 289 -3.00 2.85 -12.15
CA ALA A 289 -2.74 3.22 -10.77
C ALA A 289 -1.24 3.21 -10.42
N ILE A 290 -0.52 2.19 -10.88
CA ILE A 290 0.91 2.06 -10.64
C ILE A 290 1.71 3.15 -11.36
N ASP A 291 1.35 3.49 -12.59
CA ASP A 291 1.98 4.58 -13.34
C ASP A 291 1.79 5.92 -12.63
N ILE A 292 0.60 6.20 -12.09
CA ILE A 292 0.31 7.38 -11.28
C ILE A 292 1.18 7.40 -10.01
N ILE A 293 1.30 6.27 -9.31
CA ILE A 293 2.11 6.16 -8.10
C ILE A 293 3.58 6.42 -8.39
N PHE A 294 4.13 5.84 -9.47
CA PHE A 294 5.54 6.06 -9.82
C PHE A 294 5.82 7.46 -10.33
N LYS A 295 4.91 8.07 -11.11
CA LYS A 295 4.99 9.48 -11.47
C LYS A 295 5.08 10.37 -10.22
N PHE A 296 4.28 10.07 -9.21
CA PHE A 296 4.30 10.78 -7.93
C PHE A 296 5.61 10.54 -7.17
N PHE A 297 6.06 9.30 -7.00
CA PHE A 297 7.30 9.01 -6.27
C PHE A 297 8.53 9.61 -6.95
N ASN A 298 8.63 9.52 -8.27
CA ASN A 298 9.75 10.06 -9.03
C ASN A 298 9.86 11.60 -8.94
N LYS A 299 8.74 12.30 -8.71
CA LYS A 299 8.75 13.74 -8.43
C LYS A 299 9.50 14.09 -7.13
N TYR A 300 9.52 13.18 -6.16
CA TYR A 300 10.10 13.40 -4.84
C TYR A 300 11.38 12.59 -4.58
N LYS A 301 11.74 11.70 -5.48
CA LYS A 301 13.03 10.98 -5.41
C LYS A 301 14.18 11.95 -5.56
N SER A 302 15.10 11.98 -4.61
CA SER A 302 16.34 12.77 -4.67
C SER A 302 17.51 11.92 -5.08
#